data_bf12a8c6e6636830190825c7fadaa88c
#
_entry.id   bf12a8c6e6636830190825c7fadaa88c
#
_cell.length_a   1.000
_cell.length_b   1.000
_cell.length_c   1.000
_cell.angle_alpha   90.00
_cell.angle_beta   90.00
_cell.angle_gamma   90.00
#
_symmetry.space_group_name_H-M   'P 1'
#
loop_
_entity.id
_entity.type
_entity.pdbx_description
1 polymer ?
#
loop_
_entity_poly.entity_id
_entity_poly.type
_entity_poly.pdbx_seq_one_letter_code
_entity_poly.pdbx_strand_id
1 'polypeptide(L)'
;MNVAILDQPLLTDHPEFADRIAAYYDTGCEGETGSMHGPAVASLLAGKTIGVAPDAHIYYAAWPSWLKDSRYAADALDWVLEQNEALPEGEKIRVVSVSAAPGSADMFQNTDLWNAAAARAEEAGVLVLTVEGAGTKPDRLMPYPAVLDPNARDDPAACRVGFPGEDGSSVFAKNALALPCSYRTTAEEYTAGQFGYTHYGQGGLSWGIPYCAGVMALGWQVDPTLTGDEIMRYLLSTAATGTDGNSIIDPVHFVETLETNRST
;
A
#
# COMPACT_ATOMS: atom_id res chain seq x y z
N MET A 1 13.65 -6.47 -3.04
CA MET A 1 12.24 -6.74 -3.36
C MET A 1 11.67 -5.57 -4.15
N ASN A 2 11.03 -5.82 -5.29
CA ASN A 2 10.41 -4.77 -6.08
C ASN A 2 8.92 -4.66 -5.72
N VAL A 3 8.44 -3.42 -5.60
CA VAL A 3 7.05 -3.05 -5.33
C VAL A 3 6.60 -1.97 -6.31
N ALA A 4 5.31 -1.82 -6.55
CA ALA A 4 4.83 -0.69 -7.33
C ALA A 4 3.90 0.21 -6.52
N ILE A 5 3.89 1.49 -6.86
CA ILE A 5 2.98 2.50 -6.31
C ILE A 5 2.31 3.23 -7.46
N LEU A 6 0.99 3.31 -7.44
CA LEU A 6 0.20 4.16 -8.30
C LEU A 6 -0.42 5.26 -7.45
N ASP A 7 0.06 6.50 -7.61
CA ASP A 7 -0.42 7.63 -6.81
C ASP A 7 -0.22 8.97 -7.56
N GLN A 8 -0.48 10.07 -6.89
CA GLN A 8 -0.23 11.43 -7.41
C GLN A 8 1.27 11.66 -7.62
N PRO A 9 1.67 12.65 -8.46
CA PRO A 9 3.08 12.92 -8.74
C PRO A 9 3.90 13.17 -7.48
N LEU A 10 5.17 12.76 -7.51
CA LEU A 10 6.18 13.12 -6.53
C LEU A 10 7.45 13.63 -7.22
N LEU A 11 8.25 14.39 -6.50
CA LEU A 11 9.63 14.66 -6.86
C LEU A 11 10.49 13.50 -6.39
N THR A 12 11.42 13.02 -7.23
CA THR A 12 12.11 11.75 -7.00
C THR A 12 13.39 11.88 -6.18
N ASP A 13 13.71 13.08 -5.69
CA ASP A 13 14.98 13.42 -5.04
C ASP A 13 14.93 13.49 -3.50
N HIS A 14 13.76 13.24 -2.88
CA HIS A 14 13.64 13.22 -1.43
C HIS A 14 14.51 12.11 -0.80
N PRO A 15 15.32 12.42 0.25
CA PRO A 15 16.27 11.46 0.85
C PRO A 15 15.67 10.16 1.39
N GLU A 16 14.37 10.15 1.69
CA GLU A 16 13.69 8.93 2.15
C GLU A 16 13.60 7.86 1.06
N PHE A 17 13.42 8.25 -0.20
CA PHE A 17 13.13 7.29 -1.27
C PHE A 17 13.91 7.51 -2.58
N ALA A 18 14.75 8.54 -2.70
CA ALA A 18 15.50 8.81 -3.93
C ALA A 18 16.30 7.59 -4.41
N ASP A 19 16.98 6.91 -3.51
CA ASP A 19 17.76 5.70 -3.80
C ASP A 19 16.88 4.44 -3.97
N ARG A 20 15.56 4.57 -3.80
CA ARG A 20 14.59 3.46 -3.88
C ARG A 20 13.76 3.50 -5.17
N ILE A 21 13.65 4.64 -5.84
CA ILE A 21 12.91 4.76 -7.10
C ILE A 21 13.71 4.06 -8.21
N ALA A 22 13.25 2.86 -8.59
CA ALA A 22 13.84 2.09 -9.69
C ALA A 22 13.39 2.60 -11.05
N ALA A 23 12.12 3.02 -11.16
CA ALA A 23 11.56 3.62 -12.37
C ALA A 23 10.41 4.56 -12.00
N TYR A 24 10.22 5.60 -12.80
CA TYR A 24 9.13 6.57 -12.67
C TYR A 24 8.42 6.74 -14.00
N TYR A 25 7.10 6.70 -13.99
CA TYR A 25 6.24 6.90 -15.15
C TYR A 25 5.13 7.90 -14.83
N ASP A 26 4.72 8.65 -15.83
CA ASP A 26 3.68 9.68 -15.72
C ASP A 26 2.56 9.40 -16.72
N THR A 27 1.32 9.28 -16.24
CA THR A 27 0.14 8.99 -17.07
C THR A 27 -0.80 10.19 -17.18
N GLY A 28 -0.29 11.36 -17.48
CA GLY A 28 -1.09 12.58 -17.70
C GLY A 28 -1.02 13.58 -16.57
N CYS A 29 0.09 13.59 -15.84
CA CYS A 29 0.42 14.60 -14.85
C CYS A 29 1.46 15.60 -15.38
N GLU A 30 1.71 15.64 -16.69
CA GLU A 30 2.75 16.48 -17.29
C GLU A 30 2.57 17.95 -16.92
N GLY A 31 3.62 18.54 -16.34
CA GLY A 31 3.62 19.93 -15.87
C GLY A 31 3.09 20.13 -14.46
N GLU A 32 2.59 19.09 -13.81
CA GLU A 32 2.26 19.14 -12.40
C GLU A 32 3.51 18.95 -11.55
N THR A 33 3.58 19.69 -10.46
CA THR A 33 4.64 19.54 -9.47
C THR A 33 4.31 18.39 -8.50
N GLY A 34 5.28 17.99 -7.68
CA GLY A 34 5.03 17.02 -6.61
C GLY A 34 3.84 17.39 -5.75
N SER A 35 3.07 16.39 -5.37
CA SER A 35 1.91 16.54 -4.48
C SER A 35 2.28 16.23 -3.03
N MET A 36 1.38 16.51 -2.11
CA MET A 36 1.51 16.05 -0.72
C MET A 36 1.39 14.52 -0.61
N HIS A 37 0.55 13.91 -1.46
CA HIS A 37 0.13 12.54 -1.31
C HIS A 37 1.18 11.53 -1.80
N GLY A 38 1.79 11.79 -2.96
CA GLY A 38 2.81 10.92 -3.56
C GLY A 38 4.02 10.67 -2.65
N PRO A 39 4.71 11.71 -2.14
CA PRO A 39 5.82 11.53 -1.21
C PRO A 39 5.42 10.79 0.08
N ALA A 40 4.20 11.07 0.60
CA ALA A 40 3.70 10.43 1.80
C ALA A 40 3.56 8.90 1.62
N VAL A 41 2.90 8.44 0.56
CA VAL A 41 2.70 7.01 0.32
C VAL A 41 4.01 6.28 0.00
N ALA A 42 4.92 6.90 -0.76
CA ALA A 42 6.23 6.35 -1.07
C ALA A 42 7.08 6.16 0.20
N SER A 43 7.09 7.17 1.08
CA SER A 43 7.84 7.12 2.32
C SER A 43 7.27 6.13 3.34
N LEU A 44 5.96 5.97 3.43
CA LEU A 44 5.31 4.98 4.30
C LEU A 44 5.61 3.54 3.87
N LEU A 45 5.72 3.28 2.56
CA LEU A 45 6.05 1.96 2.06
C LEU A 45 7.54 1.67 2.21
N ALA A 46 8.42 2.48 1.60
CA ALA A 46 9.84 2.18 1.43
C ALA A 46 10.76 3.33 1.86
N GLY A 47 10.27 4.27 2.67
CA GLY A 47 11.12 5.32 3.24
C GLY A 47 12.28 4.73 4.05
N LYS A 48 13.46 5.28 3.86
CA LYS A 48 14.72 4.79 4.45
C LYS A 48 14.67 4.75 5.99
N THR A 49 13.99 5.73 6.61
CA THR A 49 13.92 5.86 8.08
C THR A 49 12.52 5.74 8.65
N ILE A 50 11.47 5.88 7.82
CA ILE A 50 10.07 5.87 8.24
C ILE A 50 9.20 4.85 7.49
N GLY A 51 9.75 4.18 6.49
CA GLY A 51 9.05 3.15 5.71
C GLY A 51 9.09 1.78 6.38
N VAL A 52 8.07 0.96 6.08
CA VAL A 52 7.95 -0.39 6.62
C VAL A 52 8.87 -1.39 5.90
N ALA A 53 9.16 -1.16 4.63
CA ALA A 53 10.06 -1.98 3.80
C ALA A 53 11.21 -1.13 3.20
N PRO A 54 12.16 -0.63 4.02
CA PRO A 54 13.11 0.42 3.63
C PRO A 54 14.10 0.01 2.54
N ASP A 55 14.25 -1.29 2.27
CA ASP A 55 15.10 -1.81 1.21
C ASP A 55 14.32 -2.22 -0.06
N ALA A 56 13.01 -1.96 -0.11
CA ALA A 56 12.24 -2.21 -1.32
C ALA A 56 12.56 -1.18 -2.41
N HIS A 57 12.61 -1.63 -3.67
CA HIS A 57 12.73 -0.76 -4.84
C HIS A 57 11.34 -0.46 -5.38
N ILE A 58 11.08 0.81 -5.68
CA ILE A 58 9.78 1.33 -6.07
C ILE A 58 9.72 1.54 -7.59
N TYR A 59 8.74 0.92 -8.24
CA TYR A 59 8.27 1.28 -9.57
C TYR A 59 7.09 2.22 -9.38
N TYR A 60 7.30 3.50 -9.61
CA TYR A 60 6.31 4.53 -9.32
C TYR A 60 5.61 4.98 -10.60
N ALA A 61 4.28 4.89 -10.64
CA ALA A 61 3.46 5.43 -11.72
C ALA A 61 2.57 6.55 -11.20
N ALA A 62 2.87 7.77 -11.62
CA ALA A 62 2.07 8.94 -11.31
C ALA A 62 0.81 8.99 -12.18
N TRP A 63 -0.36 9.26 -11.56
CA TRP A 63 -1.61 9.43 -12.26
C TRP A 63 -2.48 10.54 -11.65
N PRO A 64 -3.24 11.30 -12.47
CA PRO A 64 -4.02 12.45 -12.04
C PRO A 64 -5.35 12.02 -11.40
N SER A 65 -5.30 11.48 -10.17
CA SER A 65 -6.48 10.97 -9.45
C SER A 65 -7.57 12.04 -9.23
N TRP A 66 -7.21 13.32 -9.24
CA TRP A 66 -8.13 14.45 -9.13
C TRP A 66 -9.05 14.60 -10.36
N LEU A 67 -8.66 14.08 -11.52
CA LEU A 67 -9.52 14.07 -12.72
C LEU A 67 -10.67 13.07 -12.63
N LYS A 68 -10.64 12.17 -11.64
CA LYS A 68 -11.67 11.14 -11.42
C LYS A 68 -11.92 10.25 -12.65
N ASP A 69 -10.86 9.93 -13.38
CA ASP A 69 -10.90 9.07 -14.57
C ASP A 69 -9.92 7.89 -14.40
N SER A 70 -10.47 6.70 -14.23
CA SER A 70 -9.72 5.47 -13.99
C SER A 70 -8.91 4.98 -15.17
N ARG A 71 -9.10 5.57 -16.36
CA ARG A 71 -8.25 5.32 -17.54
C ARG A 71 -6.77 5.52 -17.20
N TYR A 72 -6.43 6.61 -16.49
CA TYR A 72 -5.05 6.92 -16.12
C TYR A 72 -4.47 5.91 -15.12
N ALA A 73 -5.29 5.44 -14.17
CA ALA A 73 -4.88 4.40 -13.24
C ALA A 73 -4.70 3.04 -13.96
N ALA A 74 -5.54 2.74 -14.96
CA ALA A 74 -5.41 1.55 -15.79
C ALA A 74 -4.10 1.58 -16.59
N ASP A 75 -3.82 2.70 -17.28
CA ASP A 75 -2.58 2.89 -18.03
C ASP A 75 -1.33 2.78 -17.12
N ALA A 76 -1.41 3.34 -15.90
CA ALA A 76 -0.35 3.22 -14.91
C ALA A 76 -0.12 1.76 -14.47
N LEU A 77 -1.19 0.98 -14.28
CA LEU A 77 -1.09 -0.43 -13.91
C LEU A 77 -0.55 -1.27 -15.08
N ASP A 78 -0.99 -1.00 -16.30
CA ASP A 78 -0.48 -1.69 -17.49
C ASP A 78 1.04 -1.43 -17.67
N TRP A 79 1.50 -0.19 -17.46
CA TRP A 79 2.94 0.09 -17.45
C TRP A 79 3.69 -0.72 -16.38
N VAL A 80 3.15 -0.87 -15.17
CA VAL A 80 3.76 -1.73 -14.13
C VAL A 80 3.87 -3.17 -14.61
N LEU A 81 2.84 -3.70 -15.28
CA LEU A 81 2.86 -5.06 -15.81
C LEU A 81 3.91 -5.23 -16.91
N GLU A 82 4.05 -4.24 -17.82
CA GLU A 82 5.11 -4.24 -18.83
C GLU A 82 6.51 -4.24 -18.20
N GLN A 83 6.75 -3.41 -17.16
CA GLN A 83 8.02 -3.45 -16.43
C GLN A 83 8.23 -4.82 -15.79
N ASN A 84 7.18 -5.38 -15.19
CA ASN A 84 7.26 -6.67 -14.51
C ASN A 84 7.60 -7.82 -15.46
N GLU A 85 7.10 -7.81 -16.70
CA GLU A 85 7.47 -8.82 -17.70
C GLU A 85 8.98 -8.86 -17.96
N ALA A 86 9.65 -7.71 -17.98
CA ALA A 86 11.08 -7.59 -18.23
C ALA A 86 11.96 -8.00 -17.04
N LEU A 87 11.41 -8.08 -15.81
CA LEU A 87 12.17 -8.43 -14.62
C LEU A 87 12.45 -9.93 -14.53
N PRO A 88 13.62 -10.34 -13.99
CA PRO A 88 13.89 -11.73 -13.64
C PRO A 88 12.87 -12.28 -12.64
N GLU A 89 12.65 -13.61 -12.63
CA GLU A 89 11.67 -14.25 -11.75
C GLU A 89 11.87 -13.93 -10.27
N GLY A 90 13.10 -13.87 -9.79
CA GLY A 90 13.42 -13.52 -8.40
C GLY A 90 13.26 -12.03 -8.04
N GLU A 91 12.98 -11.18 -9.04
CA GLU A 91 12.87 -9.73 -8.90
C GLU A 91 11.50 -9.20 -9.30
N LYS A 92 10.53 -10.08 -9.52
CA LYS A 92 9.17 -9.69 -9.92
C LYS A 92 8.50 -8.74 -8.91
N ILE A 93 7.76 -7.77 -9.44
CA ILE A 93 6.81 -6.97 -8.68
C ILE A 93 5.63 -7.88 -8.33
N ARG A 94 5.32 -8.04 -7.05
CA ARG A 94 4.24 -8.92 -6.58
C ARG A 94 3.09 -8.16 -5.94
N VAL A 95 3.31 -6.90 -5.60
CA VAL A 95 2.28 -6.02 -5.01
C VAL A 95 2.33 -4.63 -5.61
N VAL A 96 1.14 -4.08 -5.85
CA VAL A 96 0.90 -2.70 -6.29
C VAL A 96 0.07 -1.99 -5.23
N SER A 97 0.58 -0.89 -4.69
CA SER A 97 -0.10 -0.02 -3.71
C SER A 97 -0.85 1.09 -4.44
N VAL A 98 -2.16 1.19 -4.24
CA VAL A 98 -3.02 2.22 -4.85
C VAL A 98 -3.89 2.86 -3.77
N SER A 99 -3.50 4.02 -3.26
CA SER A 99 -4.21 4.71 -2.17
C SER A 99 -5.47 5.44 -2.66
N ALA A 100 -6.24 4.80 -3.51
CA ALA A 100 -7.46 5.29 -4.13
C ALA A 100 -8.45 4.14 -4.38
N ALA A 101 -9.64 4.47 -4.90
CA ALA A 101 -10.72 3.55 -5.28
C ALA A 101 -11.04 3.64 -6.78
N PRO A 102 -10.09 3.33 -7.70
CA PRO A 102 -10.35 3.51 -9.13
C PRO A 102 -11.41 2.55 -9.68
N GLY A 103 -11.82 1.52 -8.94
CA GLY A 103 -12.93 0.62 -9.26
C GLY A 103 -14.32 1.17 -8.91
N SER A 104 -14.40 2.22 -8.11
CA SER A 104 -15.65 2.78 -7.61
C SER A 104 -16.33 3.67 -8.65
N ALA A 105 -17.42 3.19 -9.24
CA ALA A 105 -18.21 3.95 -10.21
C ALA A 105 -18.91 5.20 -9.62
N ASP A 106 -19.05 5.26 -8.32
CA ASP A 106 -19.57 6.45 -7.62
C ASP A 106 -18.52 7.56 -7.53
N MET A 107 -17.24 7.23 -7.66
CA MET A 107 -16.12 8.16 -7.50
C MET A 107 -15.38 8.46 -8.81
N PHE A 108 -15.35 7.51 -9.74
CA PHE A 108 -14.54 7.57 -10.95
C PHE A 108 -15.35 7.20 -12.20
N GLN A 109 -14.93 7.75 -13.34
CA GLN A 109 -15.40 7.34 -14.68
C GLN A 109 -14.47 6.23 -15.23
N ASN A 110 -14.91 5.53 -16.28
CA ASN A 110 -14.10 4.50 -16.99
C ASN A 110 -13.56 3.40 -16.06
N THR A 111 -14.32 3.04 -15.03
CA THR A 111 -13.93 2.00 -14.07
C THR A 111 -13.80 0.60 -14.67
N ASP A 112 -14.43 0.36 -15.81
CA ASP A 112 -14.30 -0.86 -16.60
C ASP A 112 -12.86 -1.05 -17.13
N LEU A 113 -12.17 0.02 -17.52
CA LEU A 113 -10.77 -0.02 -17.93
C LEU A 113 -9.87 -0.43 -16.75
N TRP A 114 -10.07 0.17 -15.58
CA TRP A 114 -9.37 -0.23 -14.37
C TRP A 114 -9.62 -1.69 -13.99
N ASN A 115 -10.88 -2.11 -14.00
CA ASN A 115 -11.24 -3.49 -13.63
C ASN A 115 -10.58 -4.50 -14.58
N ALA A 116 -10.49 -4.17 -15.87
CA ALA A 116 -9.79 -5.00 -16.84
C ALA A 116 -8.27 -5.05 -16.59
N ALA A 117 -7.63 -3.92 -16.24
CA ALA A 117 -6.21 -3.88 -15.89
C ALA A 117 -5.94 -4.66 -14.59
N ALA A 118 -6.77 -4.50 -13.56
CA ALA A 118 -6.66 -5.23 -12.30
C ALA A 118 -6.81 -6.75 -12.49
N ALA A 119 -7.69 -7.18 -13.39
CA ALA A 119 -7.82 -8.61 -13.75
C ALA A 119 -6.55 -9.14 -14.43
N ARG A 120 -5.93 -8.38 -15.35
CA ARG A 120 -4.63 -8.74 -15.95
C ARG A 120 -3.52 -8.84 -14.91
N ALA A 121 -3.49 -7.92 -13.94
CA ALA A 121 -2.53 -7.97 -12.84
C ALA A 121 -2.68 -9.26 -12.02
N GLU A 122 -3.91 -9.63 -11.67
CA GLU A 122 -4.19 -10.86 -10.93
C GLU A 122 -3.79 -12.11 -11.74
N GLU A 123 -4.07 -12.16 -13.04
CA GLU A 123 -3.63 -13.23 -13.96
C GLU A 123 -2.10 -13.34 -14.02
N ALA A 124 -1.39 -12.21 -13.94
CA ALA A 124 0.07 -12.14 -13.88
C ALA A 124 0.65 -12.46 -12.49
N GLY A 125 -0.18 -12.80 -11.50
CA GLY A 125 0.24 -13.06 -10.12
C GLY A 125 0.64 -11.81 -9.33
N VAL A 126 0.22 -10.62 -9.77
CA VAL A 126 0.46 -9.34 -9.12
C VAL A 126 -0.76 -8.94 -8.29
N LEU A 127 -0.57 -8.78 -7.00
CA LEU A 127 -1.62 -8.38 -6.08
C LEU A 127 -1.80 -6.85 -6.11
N VAL A 128 -2.98 -6.37 -6.47
CA VAL A 128 -3.31 -4.94 -6.43
C VAL A 128 -4.07 -4.64 -5.14
N LEU A 129 -3.49 -3.83 -4.27
CA LEU A 129 -4.08 -3.37 -3.00
C LEU A 129 -4.59 -1.95 -3.15
N THR A 130 -5.91 -1.77 -3.03
CA THR A 130 -6.61 -0.49 -3.07
C THR A 130 -7.33 -0.22 -1.74
N VAL A 131 -7.92 0.97 -1.58
CA VAL A 131 -8.78 1.25 -0.42
C VAL A 131 -10.09 0.44 -0.44
N GLU A 132 -10.42 -0.24 -1.55
CA GLU A 132 -11.59 -1.11 -1.69
C GLU A 132 -11.28 -2.59 -1.45
N GLY A 133 -10.00 -2.96 -1.33
CA GLY A 133 -9.57 -4.33 -1.07
C GLY A 133 -8.33 -4.75 -1.86
N ALA A 134 -7.85 -5.95 -1.56
CA ALA A 134 -6.71 -6.58 -2.22
C ALA A 134 -7.19 -7.67 -3.19
N GLY A 135 -6.88 -7.50 -4.48
CA GLY A 135 -7.32 -8.40 -5.54
C GLY A 135 -8.77 -8.18 -5.99
N THR A 136 -9.23 -8.99 -6.93
CA THR A 136 -10.55 -8.86 -7.59
C THR A 136 -11.58 -9.87 -7.06
N LYS A 137 -11.17 -10.86 -6.28
CA LYS A 137 -12.04 -11.95 -5.78
C LYS A 137 -13.06 -11.45 -4.75
N PRO A 138 -14.24 -12.09 -4.63
CA PRO A 138 -15.27 -11.68 -3.68
C PRO A 138 -14.84 -11.77 -2.19
N ASP A 139 -13.94 -12.69 -1.87
CA ASP A 139 -13.40 -12.93 -0.52
C ASP A 139 -12.04 -12.24 -0.28
N ARG A 140 -11.72 -11.24 -1.11
CA ARG A 140 -10.50 -10.44 -1.00
C ARG A 140 -10.36 -9.81 0.40
N LEU A 141 -9.12 -9.57 0.81
CA LEU A 141 -8.83 -8.82 2.03
C LEU A 141 -9.43 -7.40 1.93
N MET A 142 -10.16 -7.01 2.96
CA MET A 142 -10.82 -5.71 3.06
C MET A 142 -10.09 -4.83 4.08
N PRO A 143 -9.41 -3.75 3.65
CA PRO A 143 -8.70 -2.86 4.54
C PRO A 143 -9.67 -1.90 5.25
N TYR A 144 -9.40 -1.67 6.53
CA TYR A 144 -10.09 -0.65 7.34
C TYR A 144 -9.07 0.26 8.01
N PRO A 145 -9.40 1.52 8.30
CA PRO A 145 -8.50 2.36 9.06
C PRO A 145 -8.45 1.90 10.52
N ALA A 146 -7.24 1.88 11.08
CA ALA A 146 -7.02 1.68 12.51
C ALA A 146 -6.38 2.91 13.15
N VAL A 147 -6.80 3.20 14.37
CA VAL A 147 -6.22 4.21 15.24
C VAL A 147 -5.18 3.55 16.13
N LEU A 148 -3.94 4.04 16.06
CA LEU A 148 -2.87 3.68 16.97
C LEU A 148 -3.12 4.29 18.36
N ASP A 149 -2.74 3.59 19.42
CA ASP A 149 -2.55 4.23 20.73
C ASP A 149 -1.24 5.05 20.70
N PRO A 150 -1.27 6.37 20.91
CA PRO A 150 -0.06 7.18 20.88
C PRO A 150 0.96 6.83 21.99
N ASN A 151 0.53 6.09 23.04
CA ASN A 151 1.40 5.63 24.12
C ASN A 151 1.90 4.18 23.91
N ALA A 152 1.35 3.45 22.94
CA ALA A 152 1.69 2.06 22.63
C ALA A 152 1.68 1.85 21.10
N ARG A 153 2.46 2.65 20.37
CA ARG A 153 2.42 2.71 18.89
C ARG A 153 2.85 1.43 18.21
N ASP A 154 3.70 0.65 18.87
CA ASP A 154 4.24 -0.61 18.36
C ASP A 154 3.44 -1.83 18.81
N ASP A 155 2.32 -1.62 19.52
CA ASP A 155 1.44 -2.68 19.98
C ASP A 155 0.15 -2.72 19.15
N PRO A 156 0.01 -3.66 18.19
CA PRO A 156 -1.22 -3.79 17.41
C PRO A 156 -2.45 -4.07 18.28
N ALA A 157 -2.31 -4.76 19.42
CA ALA A 157 -3.41 -5.06 20.30
C ALA A 157 -3.95 -3.82 21.04
N ALA A 158 -3.18 -2.74 21.13
CA ALA A 158 -3.63 -1.45 21.65
C ALA A 158 -4.42 -0.61 20.61
N CYS A 159 -4.47 -1.05 19.35
CA CYS A 159 -5.20 -0.38 18.28
C CYS A 159 -6.70 -0.69 18.31
N ARG A 160 -7.47 0.11 17.57
CA ARG A 160 -8.90 -0.13 17.28
C ARG A 160 -9.24 0.32 15.87
N VAL A 161 -10.34 -0.19 15.30
CA VAL A 161 -10.87 0.28 14.02
C VAL A 161 -11.46 1.69 14.16
N GLY A 162 -11.37 2.48 13.11
CA GLY A 162 -11.97 3.81 12.97
C GLY A 162 -10.95 4.92 12.74
N PHE A 163 -11.42 6.15 12.86
CA PHE A 163 -10.60 7.36 12.81
C PHE A 163 -10.48 7.99 14.21
N PRO A 164 -9.42 8.78 14.49
CA PRO A 164 -9.29 9.51 15.73
C PRO A 164 -10.54 10.36 16.02
N GLY A 165 -11.13 10.19 17.21
CA GLY A 165 -12.33 10.91 17.63
C GLY A 165 -13.66 10.25 17.27
N GLU A 166 -13.65 9.15 16.53
CA GLU A 166 -14.86 8.36 16.25
C GLU A 166 -15.03 7.23 17.28
N ASP A 167 -16.28 6.97 17.65
CA ASP A 167 -16.63 5.74 18.36
C ASP A 167 -16.56 4.60 17.34
N GLY A 168 -15.57 3.73 17.47
CA GLY A 168 -15.27 2.69 16.49
C GLY A 168 -16.46 1.80 16.19
N SER A 169 -16.80 1.64 14.91
CA SER A 169 -17.73 0.61 14.47
C SER A 169 -17.00 -0.75 14.51
N SER A 170 -17.59 -1.75 15.13
CA SER A 170 -17.07 -3.12 15.04
C SER A 170 -17.27 -3.66 13.63
N VAL A 171 -16.18 -4.09 13.00
CA VAL A 171 -16.17 -4.69 11.66
C VAL A 171 -15.74 -6.15 11.82
N PHE A 172 -16.68 -7.04 11.99
CA PHE A 172 -16.41 -8.47 12.20
C PHE A 172 -16.41 -9.31 10.91
N ALA A 173 -16.15 -8.70 9.76
CA ALA A 173 -15.99 -9.47 8.53
C ALA A 173 -14.72 -10.35 8.61
N LYS A 174 -14.83 -11.61 8.24
CA LYS A 174 -13.73 -12.59 8.32
C LYS A 174 -12.47 -12.18 7.55
N ASN A 175 -12.64 -11.40 6.50
CA ASN A 175 -11.60 -10.92 5.61
C ASN A 175 -11.22 -9.44 5.87
N ALA A 176 -11.75 -8.84 6.95
CA ALA A 176 -11.41 -7.48 7.35
C ALA A 176 -10.05 -7.44 8.05
N LEU A 177 -9.22 -6.47 7.69
CA LEU A 177 -7.94 -6.20 8.34
C LEU A 177 -7.79 -4.70 8.56
N ALA A 178 -7.64 -4.29 9.80
CA ALA A 178 -7.45 -2.89 10.13
C ALA A 178 -5.97 -2.50 10.03
N LEU A 179 -5.74 -1.38 9.36
CA LEU A 179 -4.41 -0.88 9.00
C LEU A 179 -4.13 0.43 9.76
N PRO A 180 -2.99 0.57 10.44
CA PRO A 180 -2.65 1.77 11.18
C PRO A 180 -2.55 2.99 10.27
N CYS A 181 -3.45 3.95 10.41
CA CYS A 181 -3.57 5.17 9.58
C CYS A 181 -3.27 6.46 10.33
N SER A 182 -3.37 6.47 11.67
CA SER A 182 -3.14 7.64 12.52
C SER A 182 -1.71 7.72 13.04
N TYR A 183 -1.30 8.90 13.49
CA TYR A 183 0.00 9.17 14.11
C TYR A 183 1.19 8.72 13.23
N ARG A 184 1.09 9.00 11.92
CA ARG A 184 2.14 8.68 10.94
C ARG A 184 2.97 9.90 10.60
N THR A 185 4.28 9.70 10.49
CA THR A 185 5.20 10.67 9.90
C THR A 185 5.42 10.28 8.43
N THR A 186 5.35 11.26 7.54
CA THR A 186 5.54 11.07 6.11
C THR A 186 6.55 12.08 5.56
N ALA A 187 7.21 11.74 4.46
CA ALA A 187 8.00 12.69 3.70
C ALA A 187 7.09 13.70 3.00
N GLU A 188 7.61 14.91 2.82
CA GLU A 188 6.93 16.02 2.16
C GLU A 188 7.91 16.79 1.28
N GLU A 189 7.54 16.99 0.03
CA GLU A 189 8.32 17.79 -0.92
C GLU A 189 7.42 18.38 -2.01
N TYR A 190 7.34 19.73 -2.04
CA TYR A 190 6.59 20.49 -3.07
C TYR A 190 7.49 21.22 -4.04
N THR A 191 8.75 21.42 -3.67
CA THR A 191 9.76 22.12 -4.47
C THR A 191 11.05 21.33 -4.38
N ALA A 192 11.65 21.02 -5.52
CA ALA A 192 12.88 20.23 -5.61
C ALA A 192 13.97 20.73 -4.65
N GLY A 193 14.49 19.79 -3.84
CA GLY A 193 15.51 20.07 -2.83
C GLY A 193 15.00 20.73 -1.55
N GLN A 194 13.69 20.92 -1.37
CA GLN A 194 13.09 21.40 -0.12
C GLN A 194 12.41 20.25 0.62
N PHE A 195 13.23 19.46 1.29
CA PHE A 195 12.80 18.25 1.98
C PHE A 195 12.17 18.56 3.34
N GLY A 196 11.02 17.96 3.61
CA GLY A 196 10.30 18.10 4.87
C GLY A 196 9.69 16.79 5.34
N TYR A 197 9.15 16.85 6.55
CA TYR A 197 8.37 15.76 7.14
C TYR A 197 7.13 16.32 7.79
N THR A 198 6.00 15.66 7.59
CA THR A 198 4.74 16.00 8.24
C THR A 198 4.29 14.85 9.14
N HIS A 199 3.92 15.18 10.38
CA HIS A 199 3.33 14.24 11.30
C HIS A 199 1.81 14.38 11.31
N TYR A 200 1.10 13.35 10.85
CA TYR A 200 -0.35 13.32 10.82
C TYR A 200 -0.91 12.63 12.07
N GLY A 201 -1.55 13.38 12.95
CA GLY A 201 -2.32 12.83 14.08
C GLY A 201 -3.53 12.04 13.58
N GLN A 202 -4.20 12.54 12.55
CA GLN A 202 -5.26 11.85 11.83
C GLN A 202 -4.83 11.63 10.38
N GLY A 203 -4.87 10.38 9.93
CA GLY A 203 -4.63 10.00 8.55
C GLY A 203 -5.81 9.23 7.98
N GLY A 204 -5.93 9.22 6.66
CA GLY A 204 -6.90 8.39 5.94
C GLY A 204 -6.38 6.96 5.71
N LEU A 205 -7.24 6.10 5.16
CA LEU A 205 -6.85 4.75 4.76
C LEU A 205 -5.70 4.76 3.74
N SER A 206 -5.53 5.88 3.02
CA SER A 206 -4.38 6.11 2.11
C SER A 206 -3.01 5.91 2.78
N TRP A 207 -2.90 6.07 4.10
CA TRP A 207 -1.65 5.77 4.84
C TRP A 207 -1.52 4.29 5.19
N GLY A 208 -2.63 3.61 5.37
CA GLY A 208 -2.65 2.18 5.66
C GLY A 208 -2.30 1.31 4.44
N ILE A 209 -2.70 1.71 3.23
CA ILE A 209 -2.48 0.95 2.00
C ILE A 209 -0.98 0.74 1.71
N PRO A 210 -0.12 1.78 1.61
CA PRO A 210 1.31 1.59 1.37
C PRO A 210 2.00 0.86 2.53
N TYR A 211 1.56 1.08 3.77
CA TYR A 211 2.04 0.33 4.92
C TYR A 211 1.77 -1.17 4.77
N CYS A 212 0.54 -1.55 4.43
CA CYS A 212 0.16 -2.95 4.22
C CYS A 212 0.92 -3.58 3.04
N ALA A 213 1.05 -2.85 1.92
CA ALA A 213 1.83 -3.31 0.77
C ALA A 213 3.30 -3.56 1.14
N GLY A 214 3.89 -2.70 1.98
CA GLY A 214 5.23 -2.90 2.52
C GLY A 214 5.33 -4.14 3.42
N VAL A 215 4.35 -4.38 4.29
CA VAL A 215 4.29 -5.62 5.11
C VAL A 215 4.19 -6.86 4.22
N MET A 216 3.37 -6.82 3.17
CA MET A 216 3.30 -7.91 2.18
C MET A 216 4.66 -8.14 1.51
N ALA A 217 5.38 -7.06 1.14
CA ALA A 217 6.71 -7.15 0.55
C ALA A 217 7.72 -7.82 1.48
N LEU A 218 7.68 -7.55 2.79
CA LEU A 218 8.48 -8.27 3.79
C LEU A 218 8.17 -9.77 3.79
N GLY A 219 6.90 -10.15 3.65
CA GLY A 219 6.51 -11.57 3.55
C GLY A 219 7.16 -12.27 2.35
N TRP A 220 7.15 -11.66 1.18
CA TRP A 220 7.85 -12.20 0.00
C TRP A 220 9.37 -12.13 0.09
N GLN A 221 9.92 -11.24 0.90
CA GLN A 221 11.35 -11.24 1.20
C GLN A 221 11.73 -12.47 2.05
N VAL A 222 10.87 -12.88 2.98
CA VAL A 222 11.05 -14.10 3.77
C VAL A 222 10.85 -15.34 2.89
N ASP A 223 9.74 -15.42 2.16
CA ASP A 223 9.44 -16.53 1.27
C ASP A 223 8.92 -16.06 -0.11
N PRO A 224 9.82 -15.97 -1.10
CA PRO A 224 9.47 -15.50 -2.44
C PRO A 224 8.56 -16.47 -3.22
N THR A 225 8.29 -17.68 -2.71
CA THR A 225 7.46 -18.67 -3.39
C THR A 225 5.97 -18.50 -3.11
N LEU A 226 5.60 -17.73 -2.08
CA LEU A 226 4.21 -17.53 -1.70
C LEU A 226 3.43 -16.78 -2.79
N THR A 227 2.20 -17.22 -2.99
CA THR A 227 1.22 -16.52 -3.82
C THR A 227 0.61 -15.32 -3.08
N GLY A 228 -0.03 -14.39 -3.78
CA GLY A 228 -0.77 -13.29 -3.16
C GLY A 228 -1.88 -13.78 -2.21
N ASP A 229 -2.59 -14.86 -2.57
CA ASP A 229 -3.62 -15.47 -1.73
C ASP A 229 -3.02 -16.04 -0.42
N GLU A 230 -1.82 -16.58 -0.47
CA GLU A 230 -1.12 -17.09 0.72
C GLU A 230 -0.66 -15.94 1.61
N ILE A 231 -0.09 -14.89 1.05
CA ILE A 231 0.28 -13.68 1.80
C ILE A 231 -0.95 -13.08 2.52
N MET A 232 -2.08 -12.92 1.82
CA MET A 232 -3.31 -12.41 2.43
C MET A 232 -3.82 -13.31 3.56
N ARG A 233 -3.74 -14.63 3.37
CA ARG A 233 -4.15 -15.63 4.38
C ARG A 233 -3.26 -15.57 5.62
N TYR A 234 -1.95 -15.45 5.45
CA TYR A 234 -1.02 -15.25 6.55
C TYR A 234 -1.28 -13.95 7.30
N LEU A 235 -1.46 -12.81 6.61
CA LEU A 235 -1.79 -11.53 7.24
C LEU A 235 -3.05 -11.61 8.11
N LEU A 236 -4.10 -12.29 7.62
CA LEU A 236 -5.34 -12.46 8.39
C LEU A 236 -5.17 -13.43 9.58
N SER A 237 -4.38 -14.49 9.42
CA SER A 237 -4.22 -15.51 10.47
C SER A 237 -3.26 -15.08 11.58
N THR A 238 -2.37 -14.12 11.31
CA THR A 238 -1.40 -13.58 12.28
C THR A 238 -1.83 -12.23 12.86
N ALA A 239 -2.99 -11.71 12.44
CA ALA A 239 -3.50 -10.44 12.92
C ALA A 239 -3.69 -10.45 14.44
N ALA A 240 -3.32 -9.36 15.11
CA ALA A 240 -3.62 -9.14 16.51
C ALA A 240 -5.12 -8.83 16.69
N THR A 241 -5.62 -9.06 17.89
CA THR A 241 -6.97 -8.62 18.27
C THR A 241 -6.86 -7.27 18.95
N GLY A 242 -7.44 -6.24 18.32
CA GLY A 242 -7.47 -4.89 18.86
C GLY A 242 -8.40 -4.73 20.07
N THR A 243 -8.38 -3.55 20.68
CA THR A 243 -9.16 -3.23 21.88
C THR A 243 -10.69 -3.32 21.67
N ASP A 244 -11.14 -3.28 20.42
CA ASP A 244 -12.54 -3.40 19.99
C ASP A 244 -12.90 -4.80 19.45
N GLY A 245 -11.97 -5.76 19.53
CA GLY A 245 -12.15 -7.12 19.06
C GLY A 245 -11.95 -7.34 17.56
N ASN A 246 -11.54 -6.32 16.81
CA ASN A 246 -11.26 -6.43 15.38
C ASN A 246 -9.83 -6.90 15.10
N SER A 247 -9.63 -7.44 13.89
CA SER A 247 -8.30 -7.87 13.41
C SER A 247 -7.47 -6.66 13.00
N ILE A 248 -6.32 -6.49 13.64
CA ILE A 248 -5.33 -5.45 13.37
C ILE A 248 -4.10 -6.10 12.75
N ILE A 249 -3.56 -5.55 11.69
CA ILE A 249 -2.32 -6.04 11.08
C ILE A 249 -1.19 -6.08 12.11
N ASP A 250 -0.51 -7.23 12.20
CA ASP A 250 0.65 -7.45 13.08
C ASP A 250 1.86 -7.88 12.23
N PRO A 251 2.71 -6.94 11.81
CA PRO A 251 3.85 -7.26 10.95
C PRO A 251 4.89 -8.17 11.60
N VAL A 252 5.07 -8.05 12.91
CA VAL A 252 6.07 -8.84 13.65
C VAL A 252 5.63 -10.31 13.67
N HIS A 253 4.41 -10.58 14.12
CA HIS A 253 3.87 -11.94 14.15
C HIS A 253 3.75 -12.55 12.75
N PHE A 254 3.43 -11.73 11.74
CA PHE A 254 3.39 -12.17 10.34
C PHE A 254 4.76 -12.67 9.86
N VAL A 255 5.83 -11.87 10.04
CA VAL A 255 7.19 -12.21 9.61
C VAL A 255 7.72 -13.42 10.38
N GLU A 256 7.60 -13.44 11.72
CA GLU A 256 8.05 -14.55 12.56
C GLU A 256 7.36 -15.89 12.21
N THR A 257 6.07 -15.83 11.87
CA THR A 257 5.32 -17.02 11.45
C THR A 257 5.85 -17.57 10.12
N LEU A 258 6.13 -16.69 9.15
CA LEU A 258 6.70 -17.11 7.87
C LEU A 258 8.10 -17.69 8.01
N GLU A 259 8.97 -17.06 8.82
CA GLU A 259 10.32 -17.58 9.10
C GLU A 259 10.28 -18.97 9.74
N THR A 260 9.38 -19.18 10.69
CA THR A 260 9.19 -20.47 11.36
C THR A 260 8.75 -21.54 10.36
N ASN A 261 7.76 -21.23 9.51
CA ASN A 261 7.23 -22.21 8.56
C ASN A 261 8.20 -22.54 7.43
N ARG A 262 9.08 -21.61 7.04
CA ARG A 262 10.14 -21.87 6.07
C ARG A 262 11.24 -22.78 6.59
N SER A 263 11.44 -22.81 7.91
CA SER A 263 12.50 -23.59 8.56
C SER A 263 12.11 -25.06 8.79
N THR A 264 10.85 -25.42 8.55
CA THR A 264 10.29 -26.77 8.69
C THR A 264 10.11 -27.45 7.36
#